data_5f38ad799cce5af0b02ec890c951b8fa
#
_entry.id   5f38ad799cce5af0b02ec890c951b8fa
#
_cell.length_a   1.000
_cell.length_b   1.000
_cell.length_c   1.000
_cell.angle_alpha   90.00
_cell.angle_beta   90.00
_cell.angle_gamma   90.00
#
_symmetry.space_group_name_H-M   'P 1'
#
loop_
_entity.id
_entity.type
_entity.pdbx_description
1 polymer ?
#
loop_
_entity_poly.entity_id
_entity_poly.type
_entity_poly.pdbx_seq_one_letter_code
_entity_poly.pdbx_strand_id
1 'polypeptide(L)'
;MKHKFLAVTLLVVGFIMVVVLGSSVYMISYSLVPSNNRGRDYTKAYARLFTRFPDIKPWVDSLQSAGAIRDTFIMGQDGDRHHALLIASSHRSNRTAVVVHGYTDCAVDFLNIAQIYNHDMGFNVLLPDLHACGESDGKAQQMGWLDRLDVLQWINIADSLWRDSARQSEIVVHGVSMGAAATMCVAGDTTIPAVKCFVEDCGYTSVWDEFAAQMKEQFGLPEFPLMYVTSALCKIKFGWSFGEASPLEQVRKCRKPMLFIHGGKDSYVPTRMVYPLYDAKPAPKELIVFRNTKHARSYSDYPLEYKRMVKRFVNRYIK
;
A
#
# COMPACT_ATOMS: atom_id res chain seq x y z
N MET A 1 -49.42 30.88 2.35
CA MET A 1 -49.00 29.50 2.05
C MET A 1 -47.56 29.42 1.48
N LYS A 2 -47.18 30.20 0.47
CA LYS A 2 -45.85 30.14 -0.16
C LYS A 2 -44.67 30.31 0.85
N HIS A 3 -44.75 31.26 1.80
CA HIS A 3 -43.68 31.49 2.80
C HIS A 3 -43.53 30.34 3.80
N LYS A 4 -44.62 29.68 4.19
CA LYS A 4 -44.54 28.48 5.07
C LYS A 4 -43.94 27.30 4.35
N PHE A 5 -44.29 27.07 3.08
CA PHE A 5 -43.72 26.06 2.23
C PHE A 5 -42.19 26.26 2.06
N LEU A 6 -41.79 27.49 1.71
CA LEU A 6 -40.37 27.83 1.56
C LEU A 6 -39.59 27.59 2.88
N ALA A 7 -40.14 28.00 4.02
CA ALA A 7 -39.50 27.80 5.32
C ALA A 7 -39.32 26.31 5.65
N VAL A 8 -40.35 25.47 5.40
CA VAL A 8 -40.26 24.01 5.60
C VAL A 8 -39.22 23.41 4.67
N THR A 9 -39.20 23.80 3.37
CA THR A 9 -38.20 23.32 2.43
C THR A 9 -36.77 23.65 2.87
N LEU A 10 -36.53 24.88 3.32
CA LEU A 10 -35.21 25.30 3.82
C LEU A 10 -34.79 24.52 5.06
N LEU A 11 -35.73 24.24 5.98
CA LEU A 11 -35.44 23.43 7.16
C LEU A 11 -35.09 21.98 6.80
N VAL A 12 -35.82 21.38 5.85
CA VAL A 12 -35.54 20.02 5.38
C VAL A 12 -34.18 19.95 4.68
N VAL A 13 -33.90 20.90 3.80
CA VAL A 13 -32.57 20.96 3.12
C VAL A 13 -31.46 21.19 4.15
N GLY A 14 -31.64 22.09 5.11
CA GLY A 14 -30.68 22.30 6.19
C GLY A 14 -30.44 21.05 7.03
N PHE A 15 -31.49 20.31 7.36
CA PHE A 15 -31.37 19.02 8.09
C PHE A 15 -30.58 17.98 7.27
N ILE A 16 -30.92 17.83 5.96
CA ILE A 16 -30.19 16.90 5.07
C ILE A 16 -28.71 17.28 5.00
N MET A 17 -28.37 18.56 4.87
CA MET A 17 -26.97 19.02 4.84
C MET A 17 -26.23 18.67 6.14
N VAL A 18 -26.85 18.86 7.31
CA VAL A 18 -26.26 18.48 8.60
C VAL A 18 -26.01 16.98 8.69
N VAL A 19 -26.97 16.16 8.24
CA VAL A 19 -26.83 14.70 8.23
C VAL A 19 -25.70 14.27 7.29
N VAL A 20 -25.65 14.81 6.07
CA VAL A 20 -24.58 14.47 5.10
C VAL A 20 -23.21 14.90 5.65
N LEU A 21 -23.09 16.08 6.22
CA LEU A 21 -21.83 16.58 6.78
C LEU A 21 -21.36 15.71 7.97
N GLY A 22 -22.28 15.42 8.90
CA GLY A 22 -21.97 14.56 10.06
C GLY A 22 -21.56 13.14 9.62
N SER A 23 -22.28 12.56 8.65
CA SER A 23 -21.93 11.27 8.08
C SER A 23 -20.59 11.30 7.37
N SER A 24 -20.26 12.38 6.65
CA SER A 24 -18.96 12.54 5.98
C SER A 24 -17.80 12.63 6.96
N VAL A 25 -17.96 13.35 8.07
CA VAL A 25 -16.96 13.40 9.14
C VAL A 25 -16.76 12.03 9.78
N TYR A 26 -17.85 11.29 10.01
CA TYR A 26 -17.79 9.91 10.49
C TYR A 26 -17.05 9.00 9.52
N MET A 27 -17.35 9.07 8.22
CA MET A 27 -16.71 8.25 7.19
C MET A 27 -15.19 8.52 7.09
N ILE A 28 -14.76 9.78 7.18
CA ILE A 28 -13.33 10.12 7.26
C ILE A 28 -12.69 9.49 8.49
N SER A 29 -13.31 9.61 9.63
CA SER A 29 -12.80 9.04 10.87
C SER A 29 -12.74 7.52 10.78
N TYR A 30 -13.77 6.89 10.26
CA TYR A 30 -13.88 5.44 10.09
C TYR A 30 -12.83 4.86 9.13
N SER A 31 -12.61 5.54 7.99
CA SER A 31 -11.77 5.01 6.91
C SER A 31 -10.31 5.46 6.96
N LEU A 32 -9.99 6.62 7.52
CA LEU A 32 -8.63 7.15 7.48
C LEU A 32 -7.96 7.23 8.85
N VAL A 33 -8.73 7.42 9.94
CA VAL A 33 -8.14 7.55 11.27
C VAL A 33 -8.06 6.17 11.91
N PRO A 34 -6.87 5.66 12.26
CA PRO A 34 -6.75 4.36 12.90
C PRO A 34 -7.52 4.32 14.23
N SER A 35 -8.67 3.66 14.25
CA SER A 35 -9.48 3.48 15.46
C SER A 35 -8.93 2.39 16.38
N ASN A 36 -8.12 1.49 15.82
CA ASN A 36 -7.54 0.33 16.49
C ASN A 36 -6.02 0.40 16.35
N ASN A 37 -5.29 0.10 17.40
CA ASN A 37 -3.82 -0.05 17.38
C ASN A 37 -3.37 -1.32 16.63
N ARG A 38 -4.17 -1.84 15.67
CA ARG A 38 -3.89 -3.12 15.00
C ARG A 38 -2.51 -3.12 14.35
N GLY A 39 -2.20 -2.11 13.56
CA GLY A 39 -0.91 -1.97 12.91
C GLY A 39 0.16 -1.33 13.81
N ARG A 40 -0.15 -0.91 15.06
CA ARG A 40 0.79 -0.25 15.98
C ARG A 40 1.32 -1.14 17.10
N ASP A 41 0.90 -2.39 17.16
CA ASP A 41 1.33 -3.36 18.19
C ASP A 41 2.11 -4.48 17.51
N TYR A 42 3.42 -4.35 17.51
CA TYR A 42 4.33 -5.30 16.88
C TYR A 42 4.27 -6.70 17.53
N THR A 43 4.01 -6.79 18.84
CA THR A 43 3.82 -8.09 19.48
C THR A 43 2.63 -8.83 18.88
N LYS A 44 1.51 -8.13 18.69
CA LYS A 44 0.35 -8.70 18.03
C LYS A 44 0.58 -8.94 16.53
N ALA A 45 1.36 -8.08 15.86
CA ALA A 45 1.73 -8.26 14.46
C ALA A 45 2.54 -9.56 14.26
N TYR A 46 3.55 -9.82 15.08
CA TYR A 46 4.28 -11.09 15.05
C TYR A 46 3.38 -12.30 15.34
N ALA A 47 2.47 -12.20 16.31
CA ALA A 47 1.52 -13.27 16.60
C ALA A 47 0.61 -13.58 15.40
N ARG A 48 0.07 -12.53 14.73
CA ARG A 48 -0.73 -12.69 13.50
C ARG A 48 0.09 -13.33 12.38
N LEU A 49 1.30 -12.83 12.16
CA LEU A 49 2.21 -13.31 11.13
C LEU A 49 2.48 -14.81 11.29
N PHE A 50 2.86 -15.25 12.48
CA PHE A 50 3.19 -16.67 12.74
C PHE A 50 1.95 -17.57 12.76
N THR A 51 0.78 -17.04 13.11
CA THR A 51 -0.48 -17.78 12.97
C THR A 51 -0.82 -18.01 11.49
N ARG A 52 -0.61 -17.00 10.65
CA ARG A 52 -0.92 -17.07 9.23
C ARG A 52 0.15 -17.79 8.41
N PHE A 53 1.41 -17.64 8.79
CA PHE A 53 2.57 -18.17 8.09
C PHE A 53 3.56 -18.84 9.07
N PRO A 54 3.21 -20.01 9.67
CA PRO A 54 4.07 -20.67 10.66
C PRO A 54 5.45 -21.05 10.10
N ASP A 55 5.53 -21.35 8.82
CA ASP A 55 6.75 -21.81 8.15
C ASP A 55 7.87 -20.75 8.07
N ILE A 56 7.53 -19.45 8.21
CA ILE A 56 8.54 -18.41 8.19
C ILE A 56 9.16 -18.14 9.57
N LYS A 57 8.54 -18.67 10.64
CA LYS A 57 8.99 -18.41 12.02
C LYS A 57 10.46 -18.77 12.27
N PRO A 58 10.99 -19.94 11.84
CA PRO A 58 12.40 -20.26 12.04
C PRO A 58 13.36 -19.25 11.42
N TRP A 59 13.02 -18.72 10.23
CA TRP A 59 13.80 -17.69 9.57
C TRP A 59 13.76 -16.36 10.33
N VAL A 60 12.58 -15.94 10.79
CA VAL A 60 12.42 -14.70 11.58
C VAL A 60 13.16 -14.83 12.90
N ASP A 61 13.02 -15.96 13.63
CA ASP A 61 13.72 -16.21 14.89
C ASP A 61 15.25 -16.15 14.70
N SER A 62 15.76 -16.68 13.58
CA SER A 62 17.19 -16.62 13.27
C SER A 62 17.69 -15.19 13.04
N LEU A 63 16.91 -14.36 12.36
CA LEU A 63 17.23 -12.95 12.14
C LEU A 63 17.17 -12.15 13.42
N GLN A 64 16.18 -12.39 14.29
CA GLN A 64 16.06 -11.73 15.60
C GLN A 64 17.22 -12.10 16.50
N SER A 65 17.58 -13.39 16.58
CA SER A 65 18.70 -13.88 17.39
C SER A 65 20.04 -13.32 16.93
N ALA A 66 20.18 -13.05 15.63
CA ALA A 66 21.37 -12.43 15.04
C ALA A 66 21.37 -10.89 15.12
N GLY A 67 20.29 -10.25 15.61
CA GLY A 67 20.11 -8.80 15.55
C GLY A 67 20.09 -8.26 14.11
N ALA A 68 19.65 -9.08 13.16
CA ALA A 68 19.66 -8.75 11.72
C ALA A 68 18.42 -7.98 11.28
N ILE A 69 17.34 -7.97 12.05
CA ILE A 69 16.21 -7.06 11.88
C ILE A 69 16.51 -5.80 12.68
N ARG A 70 16.57 -4.66 12.02
CA ARG A 70 16.89 -3.38 12.66
C ARG A 70 15.81 -2.36 12.41
N ASP A 71 15.44 -1.64 13.45
CA ASP A 71 14.57 -0.47 13.38
C ASP A 71 15.36 0.74 12.88
N THR A 72 14.74 1.53 12.03
CA THR A 72 15.32 2.77 11.50
C THR A 72 14.25 3.84 11.43
N PHE A 73 14.62 5.07 11.80
CA PHE A 73 13.74 6.22 11.81
C PHE A 73 14.29 7.35 10.96
N ILE A 74 13.41 8.05 10.28
CA ILE A 74 13.73 9.27 9.53
C ILE A 74 12.70 10.35 9.86
N MET A 75 13.06 11.60 9.58
CA MET A 75 12.08 12.69 9.54
C MET A 75 11.54 12.81 8.11
N GLY A 76 10.23 12.68 7.96
CA GLY A 76 9.53 12.92 6.70
C GLY A 76 9.51 14.39 6.31
N GLN A 77 9.13 14.66 5.07
CA GLN A 77 8.98 16.05 4.59
C GLN A 77 7.81 16.78 5.26
N ASP A 78 6.87 16.04 5.83
CA ASP A 78 5.74 16.51 6.63
C ASP A 78 6.11 16.89 8.07
N GLY A 79 7.33 16.55 8.51
CA GLY A 79 7.83 16.76 9.86
C GLY A 79 7.45 15.64 10.84
N ASP A 80 6.75 14.61 10.40
CA ASP A 80 6.46 13.41 11.18
C ASP A 80 7.65 12.42 11.13
N ARG A 81 7.78 11.60 12.16
CA ARG A 81 8.82 10.58 12.24
C ARG A 81 8.30 9.30 11.57
N HIS A 82 9.04 8.81 10.57
CA HIS A 82 8.73 7.60 9.85
C HIS A 82 9.68 6.48 10.22
N HIS A 83 9.16 5.27 10.32
CA HIS A 83 9.85 4.05 10.71
C HIS A 83 9.97 3.06 9.54
N ALA A 84 11.02 2.26 9.54
CA ALA A 84 11.16 1.08 8.69
C ALA A 84 11.96 -0.02 9.39
N LEU A 85 11.65 -1.28 9.07
CA LEU A 85 12.50 -2.41 9.35
C LEU A 85 13.52 -2.61 8.23
N LEU A 86 14.77 -2.81 8.61
CA LEU A 86 15.88 -3.12 7.71
C LEU A 86 16.35 -4.57 7.95
N ILE A 87 16.48 -5.33 6.88
CA ILE A 87 17.04 -6.68 6.90
C ILE A 87 18.14 -6.75 5.84
N ALA A 88 19.39 -6.82 6.30
CA ALA A 88 20.51 -7.00 5.39
C ALA A 88 20.55 -8.42 4.83
N SER A 89 21.04 -8.55 3.60
CA SER A 89 21.37 -9.86 3.02
C SER A 89 22.50 -10.53 3.84
N SER A 90 22.47 -11.86 3.92
CA SER A 90 23.54 -12.65 4.54
C SER A 90 24.89 -12.52 3.83
N HIS A 91 24.86 -12.06 2.58
CA HIS A 91 26.05 -11.79 1.78
C HIS A 91 26.02 -10.34 1.27
N ARG A 92 27.18 -9.78 0.94
CA ARG A 92 27.24 -8.45 0.34
C ARG A 92 26.39 -8.41 -0.94
N SER A 93 25.38 -7.54 -0.96
CA SER A 93 24.42 -7.42 -2.05
C SER A 93 24.12 -5.94 -2.34
N ASN A 94 24.09 -5.56 -3.61
CA ASN A 94 23.59 -4.28 -4.09
C ASN A 94 22.10 -4.37 -4.51
N ARG A 95 21.47 -5.55 -4.35
CA ARG A 95 20.07 -5.80 -4.68
C ARG A 95 19.20 -5.58 -3.46
N THR A 96 18.12 -4.82 -3.64
CA THR A 96 17.24 -4.43 -2.53
C THR A 96 15.78 -4.56 -2.91
N ALA A 97 14.95 -5.02 -1.99
CA ALA A 97 13.50 -4.94 -2.08
C ALA A 97 12.96 -3.92 -1.07
N VAL A 98 12.15 -2.97 -1.53
CA VAL A 98 11.32 -2.13 -0.69
C VAL A 98 9.93 -2.74 -0.68
N VAL A 99 9.49 -3.26 0.48
CA VAL A 99 8.22 -4.00 0.62
C VAL A 99 7.21 -3.15 1.39
N VAL A 100 6.10 -2.81 0.74
CA VAL A 100 5.11 -1.83 1.24
C VAL A 100 3.84 -2.54 1.68
N HIS A 101 3.45 -2.36 2.94
CA HIS A 101 2.33 -3.04 3.59
C HIS A 101 0.95 -2.48 3.19
N GLY A 102 -0.12 -3.23 3.52
CA GLY A 102 -1.50 -2.89 3.27
C GLY A 102 -2.15 -1.99 4.34
N TYR A 103 -3.43 -1.70 4.12
CA TYR A 103 -4.25 -0.89 5.02
C TYR A 103 -4.35 -1.53 6.42
N THR A 104 -4.12 -0.72 7.45
CA THR A 104 -4.12 -1.12 8.88
C THR A 104 -3.07 -2.16 9.30
N ASP A 105 -2.17 -2.56 8.41
CA ASP A 105 -1.04 -3.44 8.70
C ASP A 105 0.21 -2.63 9.07
N CYS A 106 1.32 -3.31 9.28
CA CYS A 106 2.64 -2.71 9.53
C CYS A 106 3.75 -3.54 8.85
N ALA A 107 4.98 -3.07 8.93
CA ALA A 107 6.15 -3.71 8.35
C ALA A 107 6.28 -5.20 8.74
N VAL A 108 6.00 -5.55 9.99
CA VAL A 108 6.07 -6.93 10.52
C VAL A 108 5.10 -7.86 9.79
N ASP A 109 3.89 -7.41 9.48
CA ASP A 109 2.88 -8.25 8.83
C ASP A 109 3.32 -8.72 7.43
N PHE A 110 4.37 -8.10 6.84
CA PHE A 110 4.89 -8.38 5.49
C PHE A 110 6.26 -9.09 5.46
N LEU A 111 6.72 -9.63 6.59
CA LEU A 111 7.93 -10.45 6.63
C LEU A 111 7.82 -11.73 5.77
N ASN A 112 6.62 -12.21 5.49
CA ASN A 112 6.41 -13.31 4.53
C ASN A 112 6.81 -12.92 3.09
N ILE A 113 6.56 -11.70 2.67
CA ILE A 113 7.01 -11.17 1.36
C ILE A 113 8.51 -10.87 1.42
N ALA A 114 9.00 -10.30 2.54
CA ALA A 114 10.41 -10.06 2.77
C ALA A 114 11.26 -11.35 2.66
N GLN A 115 10.72 -12.48 3.14
CA GLN A 115 11.39 -13.78 3.04
C GLN A 115 11.71 -14.16 1.58
N ILE A 116 10.81 -13.86 0.62
CA ILE A 116 11.07 -14.14 -0.81
C ILE A 116 12.36 -13.45 -1.25
N TYR A 117 12.51 -12.19 -0.88
CA TYR A 117 13.64 -11.38 -1.31
C TYR A 117 14.90 -11.68 -0.50
N ASN A 118 14.80 -11.69 0.82
CA ASN A 118 15.98 -11.86 1.68
C ASN A 118 16.48 -13.31 1.67
N HIS A 119 15.61 -14.25 2.06
CA HIS A 119 15.99 -15.65 2.21
C HIS A 119 16.16 -16.36 0.86
N ASP A 120 15.17 -16.20 -0.05
CA ASP A 120 15.15 -16.99 -1.28
C ASP A 120 16.00 -16.38 -2.41
N MET A 121 16.25 -15.04 -2.39
CA MET A 121 16.94 -14.32 -3.47
C MET A 121 18.23 -13.61 -3.03
N GLY A 122 18.51 -13.51 -1.73
CA GLY A 122 19.70 -12.85 -1.19
C GLY A 122 19.71 -11.32 -1.38
N PHE A 123 18.54 -10.69 -1.28
CA PHE A 123 18.42 -9.24 -1.32
C PHE A 123 18.46 -8.63 0.07
N ASN A 124 18.89 -7.38 0.17
CA ASN A 124 18.52 -6.54 1.29
C ASN A 124 17.04 -6.23 1.24
N VAL A 125 16.39 -6.04 2.37
CA VAL A 125 14.97 -5.67 2.42
C VAL A 125 14.77 -4.46 3.33
N LEU A 126 13.96 -3.52 2.88
CA LEU A 126 13.45 -2.40 3.64
C LEU A 126 11.92 -2.49 3.65
N LEU A 127 11.33 -2.50 4.84
CA LEU A 127 9.88 -2.52 5.03
C LEU A 127 9.49 -1.24 5.79
N PRO A 128 9.00 -0.20 5.10
CA PRO A 128 8.52 1.00 5.78
C PRO A 128 7.19 0.72 6.50
N ASP A 129 7.01 1.31 7.67
CA ASP A 129 5.68 1.60 8.18
C ASP A 129 5.15 2.85 7.49
N LEU A 130 4.00 2.73 6.84
CA LEU A 130 3.36 3.87 6.20
C LEU A 130 2.81 4.86 7.24
N HIS A 131 2.46 6.06 6.80
CA HIS A 131 1.95 7.13 7.65
C HIS A 131 0.77 6.65 8.54
N ALA A 132 0.82 6.95 9.82
CA ALA A 132 -0.12 6.50 10.85
C ALA A 132 -0.20 4.98 11.07
N CYS A 133 0.81 4.21 10.65
CA CYS A 133 0.92 2.76 10.84
C CYS A 133 2.20 2.39 11.59
N GLY A 134 2.22 1.21 12.20
CA GLY A 134 3.38 0.68 12.92
C GLY A 134 3.95 1.68 13.91
N GLU A 135 5.23 1.93 13.81
CA GLU A 135 6.01 2.88 14.63
C GLU A 135 6.12 4.28 13.96
N SER A 136 5.54 4.46 12.76
CA SER A 136 5.49 5.76 12.09
C SER A 136 4.46 6.68 12.74
N ASP A 137 4.80 7.96 12.87
CA ASP A 137 3.87 8.99 13.32
C ASP A 137 2.76 9.22 12.27
N GLY A 138 1.81 10.06 12.57
CA GLY A 138 0.73 10.43 11.68
C GLY A 138 -0.65 10.33 12.33
N LYS A 139 -1.60 11.10 11.78
CA LYS A 139 -2.97 11.21 12.29
C LYS A 139 -4.00 10.44 11.46
N ALA A 140 -3.66 10.12 10.22
CA ALA A 140 -4.56 9.44 9.30
C ALA A 140 -3.76 8.69 8.22
N GLN A 141 -4.26 7.54 7.81
CA GLN A 141 -3.71 6.81 6.68
C GLN A 141 -3.96 7.56 5.37
N GLN A 142 -3.01 7.51 4.45
CA GLN A 142 -3.02 8.33 3.24
C GLN A 142 -3.37 7.54 1.98
N MET A 143 -3.82 6.30 2.16
CA MET A 143 -4.32 5.42 1.10
C MET A 143 -3.35 5.29 -0.09
N GLY A 144 -2.04 5.21 0.18
CA GLY A 144 -1.02 5.09 -0.85
C GLY A 144 -0.70 6.40 -1.59
N TRP A 145 -1.52 7.45 -1.43
CA TRP A 145 -1.35 8.67 -2.21
C TRP A 145 -0.18 9.53 -1.73
N LEU A 146 -0.23 10.08 -0.52
CA LEU A 146 0.90 10.81 0.03
C LEU A 146 1.99 9.88 0.56
N ASP A 147 1.63 8.66 1.01
CA ASP A 147 2.56 7.60 1.38
C ASP A 147 3.65 7.36 0.31
N ARG A 148 3.35 7.61 -0.98
CA ARG A 148 4.34 7.48 -2.05
C ARG A 148 5.56 8.37 -1.85
N LEU A 149 5.40 9.54 -1.22
CA LEU A 149 6.50 10.47 -0.97
C LEU A 149 7.47 9.89 0.08
N ASP A 150 6.92 9.26 1.11
CA ASP A 150 7.71 8.57 2.13
C ASP A 150 8.42 7.35 1.54
N VAL A 151 7.72 6.56 0.70
CA VAL A 151 8.32 5.42 0.00
C VAL A 151 9.45 5.86 -0.94
N LEU A 152 9.30 7.00 -1.64
CA LEU A 152 10.38 7.58 -2.45
C LEU A 152 11.61 7.97 -1.60
N GLN A 153 11.38 8.53 -0.42
CA GLN A 153 12.47 8.84 0.52
C GLN A 153 13.16 7.56 0.99
N TRP A 154 12.39 6.52 1.36
CA TRP A 154 12.91 5.22 1.75
C TRP A 154 13.69 4.51 0.63
N ILE A 155 13.29 4.65 -0.62
CA ILE A 155 14.04 4.16 -1.79
C ILE A 155 15.42 4.81 -1.86
N ASN A 156 15.51 6.12 -1.66
CA ASN A 156 16.79 6.84 -1.67
C ASN A 156 17.70 6.41 -0.49
N ILE A 157 17.10 6.16 0.67
CA ILE A 157 17.81 5.64 1.84
C ILE A 157 18.32 4.23 1.59
N ALA A 158 17.48 3.35 1.04
CA ALA A 158 17.87 1.99 0.67
C ALA A 158 19.06 1.99 -0.30
N ASP A 159 19.04 2.86 -1.32
CA ASP A 159 20.17 3.03 -2.22
C ASP A 159 21.43 3.48 -1.47
N SER A 160 21.30 4.47 -0.59
CA SER A 160 22.44 5.00 0.17
C SER A 160 23.06 3.98 1.13
N LEU A 161 22.23 3.12 1.75
CA LEU A 161 22.66 2.12 2.71
C LEU A 161 23.39 0.94 2.04
N TRP A 162 22.93 0.53 0.85
CA TRP A 162 23.35 -0.75 0.25
C TRP A 162 24.00 -0.62 -1.14
N ARG A 163 24.17 0.60 -1.65
CA ARG A 163 24.97 0.77 -2.88
C ARG A 163 26.41 0.37 -2.63
N ASP A 164 27.00 -0.24 -3.65
CA ASP A 164 28.40 -0.58 -3.68
C ASP A 164 29.16 0.45 -4.52
N SER A 165 30.38 0.80 -4.13
CA SER A 165 31.27 1.67 -4.94
C SER A 165 31.56 1.09 -6.33
N ALA A 166 31.49 -0.24 -6.48
CA ALA A 166 31.76 -0.96 -7.73
C ALA A 166 30.49 -1.24 -8.55
N ARG A 167 29.28 -1.17 -7.95
CA ARG A 167 27.99 -1.53 -8.59
C ARG A 167 26.90 -0.58 -8.18
N GLN A 168 26.09 -0.15 -9.14
CA GLN A 168 24.85 0.58 -8.87
C GLN A 168 23.87 -0.32 -8.11
N SER A 169 23.08 0.25 -7.23
CA SER A 169 21.98 -0.46 -6.57
C SER A 169 20.93 -0.90 -7.60
N GLU A 170 20.30 -2.02 -7.32
CA GLU A 170 19.18 -2.55 -8.08
C GLU A 170 18.00 -2.80 -7.14
N ILE A 171 16.95 -2.00 -7.29
CA ILE A 171 15.82 -1.95 -6.36
C ILE A 171 14.56 -2.43 -7.05
N VAL A 172 13.81 -3.33 -6.39
CA VAL A 172 12.41 -3.63 -6.67
C VAL A 172 11.54 -3.01 -5.58
N VAL A 173 10.41 -2.44 -5.97
CA VAL A 173 9.36 -2.00 -5.02
C VAL A 173 8.20 -2.96 -5.15
N HIS A 174 7.79 -3.56 -4.03
CA HIS A 174 6.70 -4.55 -3.98
C HIS A 174 5.68 -4.14 -2.93
N GLY A 175 4.46 -3.86 -3.34
CA GLY A 175 3.36 -3.49 -2.45
C GLY A 175 2.16 -4.41 -2.58
N VAL A 176 1.39 -4.51 -1.50
CA VAL A 176 0.15 -5.31 -1.45
C VAL A 176 -1.00 -4.43 -0.99
N SER A 177 -2.16 -4.48 -1.66
CA SER A 177 -3.38 -3.73 -1.33
C SER A 177 -3.12 -2.21 -1.35
N MET A 178 -3.30 -1.48 -0.24
CA MET A 178 -2.92 -0.08 -0.12
C MET A 178 -1.43 0.14 -0.45
N GLY A 179 -0.56 -0.80 -0.06
CA GLY A 179 0.86 -0.76 -0.45
C GLY A 179 1.08 -0.93 -1.95
N ALA A 180 0.22 -1.70 -2.64
CA ALA A 180 0.25 -1.79 -4.10
C ALA A 180 -0.18 -0.46 -4.75
N ALA A 181 -1.18 0.21 -4.19
CA ALA A 181 -1.56 1.56 -4.62
C ALA A 181 -0.40 2.55 -4.44
N ALA A 182 0.27 2.53 -3.27
CA ALA A 182 1.47 3.34 -3.03
C ALA A 182 2.58 3.02 -4.03
N THR A 183 2.83 1.73 -4.30
CA THR A 183 3.83 1.26 -5.29
C THR A 183 3.51 1.76 -6.70
N MET A 184 2.26 1.72 -7.13
CA MET A 184 1.82 2.26 -8.41
C MET A 184 1.94 3.79 -8.46
N CYS A 185 1.66 4.47 -7.36
CA CYS A 185 1.85 5.92 -7.25
C CYS A 185 3.33 6.30 -7.34
N VAL A 186 4.22 5.60 -6.64
CA VAL A 186 5.70 5.74 -6.76
C VAL A 186 6.15 5.51 -8.20
N ALA A 187 5.58 4.51 -8.88
CA ALA A 187 5.95 4.19 -10.26
C ALA A 187 5.61 5.28 -11.27
N GLY A 188 4.62 6.12 -10.96
CA GLY A 188 4.25 7.29 -11.78
C GLY A 188 5.07 8.55 -11.51
N ASP A 189 5.81 8.58 -10.40
CA ASP A 189 6.71 9.67 -10.05
C ASP A 189 8.12 9.42 -10.63
N THR A 190 8.99 10.43 -10.51
CA THR A 190 10.39 10.27 -10.91
C THR A 190 11.15 9.47 -9.87
N THR A 191 11.55 8.25 -10.22
CA THR A 191 12.37 7.38 -9.37
C THR A 191 13.81 7.35 -9.83
N ILE A 192 14.76 7.16 -8.89
CA ILE A 192 16.17 7.00 -9.19
C ILE A 192 16.44 5.83 -10.15
N PRO A 193 17.56 5.85 -10.93
CA PRO A 193 17.90 4.76 -11.85
C PRO A 193 18.09 3.39 -11.20
N ALA A 194 18.35 3.36 -9.89
CA ALA A 194 18.45 2.14 -9.09
C ALA A 194 17.15 1.33 -9.08
N VAL A 195 15.97 1.97 -9.13
CA VAL A 195 14.68 1.26 -9.22
C VAL A 195 14.55 0.61 -10.59
N LYS A 196 14.50 -0.72 -10.64
CA LYS A 196 14.46 -1.51 -11.88
C LYS A 196 13.06 -1.99 -12.26
N CYS A 197 12.26 -2.37 -11.29
CA CYS A 197 10.91 -2.90 -11.54
C CYS A 197 10.00 -2.73 -10.32
N PHE A 198 8.70 -2.94 -10.56
CA PHE A 198 7.65 -2.87 -9.58
C PHE A 198 6.83 -4.17 -9.55
N VAL A 199 6.33 -4.53 -8.37
CA VAL A 199 5.35 -5.59 -8.18
C VAL A 199 4.19 -4.99 -7.38
N GLU A 200 3.00 -5.04 -7.94
CA GLU A 200 1.76 -4.68 -7.26
C GLU A 200 0.88 -5.91 -7.10
N ASP A 201 0.34 -6.13 -5.90
CA ASP A 201 -0.60 -7.22 -5.61
C ASP A 201 -1.88 -6.64 -5.03
N CYS A 202 -2.99 -6.82 -5.73
CA CYS A 202 -4.36 -6.43 -5.41
C CYS A 202 -4.55 -4.92 -5.09
N GLY A 203 -3.89 -4.04 -5.84
CA GLY A 203 -4.12 -2.60 -5.76
C GLY A 203 -5.38 -2.15 -6.49
N TYR A 204 -5.80 -0.91 -6.25
CA TYR A 204 -7.02 -0.30 -6.79
C TYR A 204 -6.73 0.81 -7.80
N THR A 205 -7.75 1.14 -8.61
CA THR A 205 -7.68 2.17 -9.66
C THR A 205 -7.57 3.58 -9.11
N SER A 206 -8.34 3.88 -8.07
CA SER A 206 -8.32 5.15 -7.35
C SER A 206 -8.87 4.95 -5.94
N VAL A 207 -8.56 5.88 -5.03
CA VAL A 207 -9.20 5.90 -3.70
C VAL A 207 -10.70 6.13 -3.83
N TRP A 208 -11.12 6.89 -4.84
CA TRP A 208 -12.54 7.07 -5.14
C TRP A 208 -13.23 5.74 -5.44
N ASP A 209 -12.69 4.96 -6.38
CA ASP A 209 -13.29 3.69 -6.82
C ASP A 209 -13.30 2.66 -5.68
N GLU A 210 -12.24 2.62 -4.88
CA GLU A 210 -12.16 1.71 -3.73
C GLU A 210 -13.17 2.09 -2.66
N PHE A 211 -13.26 3.35 -2.27
CA PHE A 211 -14.23 3.78 -1.27
C PHE A 211 -15.67 3.68 -1.75
N ALA A 212 -15.93 3.92 -3.04
CA ALA A 212 -17.26 3.70 -3.63
C ALA A 212 -17.66 2.22 -3.58
N ALA A 213 -16.73 1.32 -3.89
CA ALA A 213 -16.96 -0.12 -3.80
C ALA A 213 -17.25 -0.56 -2.35
N GLN A 214 -16.43 -0.11 -1.39
CA GLN A 214 -16.60 -0.42 0.03
C GLN A 214 -17.89 0.18 0.61
N MET A 215 -18.22 1.40 0.26
CA MET A 215 -19.45 2.05 0.71
C MET A 215 -20.70 1.31 0.22
N LYS A 216 -20.69 0.85 -1.04
CA LYS A 216 -21.77 0.04 -1.59
C LYS A 216 -21.86 -1.33 -0.90
N GLU A 217 -20.71 -2.01 -0.71
CA GLU A 217 -20.66 -3.36 -0.12
C GLU A 217 -21.04 -3.36 1.35
N GLN A 218 -20.52 -2.41 2.15
CA GLN A 218 -20.68 -2.40 3.60
C GLN A 218 -21.97 -1.70 4.06
N PHE A 219 -22.38 -0.64 3.36
CA PHE A 219 -23.49 0.23 3.80
C PHE A 219 -24.66 0.27 2.82
N GLY A 220 -24.52 -0.26 1.61
CA GLY A 220 -25.56 -0.20 0.58
C GLY A 220 -25.87 1.23 0.09
N LEU A 221 -24.97 2.19 0.33
CA LEU A 221 -25.18 3.60 0.04
C LEU A 221 -24.69 3.99 -1.35
N PRO A 222 -25.35 4.97 -2.02
CA PRO A 222 -24.89 5.54 -3.27
C PRO A 222 -23.74 6.54 -3.02
N GLU A 223 -22.95 6.78 -4.07
CA GLU A 223 -21.81 7.73 -4.00
C GLU A 223 -22.27 9.16 -3.70
N PHE A 224 -23.33 9.63 -4.35
CA PHE A 224 -23.87 10.98 -4.15
C PHE A 224 -24.91 11.00 -3.02
N PRO A 225 -24.85 11.99 -2.12
CA PRO A 225 -23.88 13.11 -2.04
C PRO A 225 -22.66 12.79 -1.16
N LEU A 226 -22.65 11.67 -0.42
CA LEU A 226 -21.76 11.41 0.69
C LEU A 226 -20.28 11.37 0.27
N MET A 227 -19.94 10.65 -0.79
CA MET A 227 -18.56 10.56 -1.31
C MET A 227 -18.00 11.92 -1.70
N TYR A 228 -18.80 12.76 -2.31
CA TYR A 228 -18.37 14.09 -2.76
C TYR A 228 -18.03 15.01 -1.58
N VAL A 229 -18.89 15.02 -0.56
CA VAL A 229 -18.66 15.81 0.65
C VAL A 229 -17.49 15.25 1.44
N THR A 230 -17.39 13.92 1.59
CA THR A 230 -16.28 13.26 2.28
C THR A 230 -14.94 13.55 1.59
N SER A 231 -14.89 13.46 0.26
CA SER A 231 -13.68 13.78 -0.53
C SER A 231 -13.26 15.24 -0.38
N ALA A 232 -14.23 16.18 -0.41
CA ALA A 232 -13.97 17.60 -0.18
C ALA A 232 -13.41 17.86 1.23
N LEU A 233 -14.00 17.24 2.25
CA LEU A 233 -13.51 17.34 3.63
C LEU A 233 -12.12 16.72 3.79
N CYS A 234 -11.82 15.61 3.10
CA CYS A 234 -10.49 15.03 3.06
C CYS A 234 -9.48 16.03 2.49
N LYS A 235 -9.84 16.72 1.38
CA LYS A 235 -8.99 17.77 0.79
C LYS A 235 -8.71 18.91 1.77
N ILE A 236 -9.72 19.36 2.49
CA ILE A 236 -9.57 20.44 3.46
C ILE A 236 -8.71 20.00 4.65
N LYS A 237 -8.92 18.78 5.16
CA LYS A 237 -8.29 18.31 6.41
C LYS A 237 -6.90 17.73 6.21
N PHE A 238 -6.67 17.00 5.11
CA PHE A 238 -5.46 16.21 4.85
C PHE A 238 -4.70 16.63 3.59
N GLY A 239 -5.19 17.63 2.85
CA GLY A 239 -4.49 18.18 1.68
C GLY A 239 -4.68 17.40 0.38
N TRP A 240 -5.45 16.30 0.36
CA TRP A 240 -5.69 15.49 -0.84
C TRP A 240 -7.14 15.02 -0.94
N SER A 241 -7.61 14.76 -2.16
CA SER A 241 -8.97 14.30 -2.45
C SER A 241 -8.96 12.87 -2.99
N PHE A 242 -10.10 12.17 -2.87
CA PHE A 242 -10.22 10.78 -3.34
C PHE A 242 -10.02 10.64 -4.85
N GLY A 243 -10.43 11.65 -5.62
CA GLY A 243 -10.31 11.63 -7.09
C GLY A 243 -8.88 11.88 -7.58
N GLU A 244 -8.09 12.73 -6.87
CA GLU A 244 -6.69 12.96 -7.26
C GLU A 244 -5.78 11.78 -6.88
N ALA A 245 -6.18 11.00 -5.88
CA ALA A 245 -5.46 9.82 -5.43
C ALA A 245 -5.74 8.62 -6.36
N SER A 246 -5.12 8.64 -7.54
CA SER A 246 -5.37 7.67 -8.62
C SER A 246 -4.12 6.91 -9.05
N PRO A 247 -3.90 5.70 -8.54
CA PRO A 247 -2.90 4.77 -9.07
C PRO A 247 -3.02 4.54 -10.58
N LEU A 248 -4.25 4.54 -11.13
CA LEU A 248 -4.49 4.41 -12.56
C LEU A 248 -3.81 5.51 -13.38
N GLU A 249 -3.92 6.75 -12.95
CA GLU A 249 -3.25 7.86 -13.64
C GLU A 249 -1.73 7.82 -13.46
N GLN A 250 -1.26 7.24 -12.39
CA GLN A 250 0.19 7.10 -12.14
C GLN A 250 0.81 5.98 -12.98
N VAL A 251 0.18 4.81 -13.10
CA VAL A 251 0.74 3.73 -13.93
C VAL A 251 0.84 4.09 -15.41
N ARG A 252 -0.01 4.99 -15.92
CA ARG A 252 0.08 5.53 -17.29
C ARG A 252 1.45 6.17 -17.57
N LYS A 253 2.06 6.78 -16.56
CA LYS A 253 3.35 7.48 -16.66
C LYS A 253 4.54 6.53 -16.54
N CYS A 254 4.35 5.37 -15.90
CA CYS A 254 5.43 4.44 -15.59
C CYS A 254 5.98 3.74 -16.84
N ARG A 255 7.29 3.87 -17.08
CA ARG A 255 7.99 3.18 -18.18
C ARG A 255 8.81 1.97 -17.72
N LYS A 256 9.02 1.82 -16.40
CA LYS A 256 9.74 0.68 -15.84
C LYS A 256 8.85 -0.57 -15.79
N PRO A 257 9.43 -1.77 -15.82
CA PRO A 257 8.67 -3.03 -15.76
C PRO A 257 7.76 -3.11 -14.53
N MET A 258 6.55 -3.65 -14.70
CA MET A 258 5.60 -3.87 -13.61
C MET A 258 4.90 -5.22 -13.73
N LEU A 259 4.86 -5.95 -12.62
CA LEU A 259 4.06 -7.16 -12.45
C LEU A 259 2.79 -6.78 -11.68
N PHE A 260 1.66 -7.13 -12.26
CA PHE A 260 0.34 -7.03 -11.64
C PHE A 260 -0.11 -8.40 -11.17
N ILE A 261 -0.51 -8.49 -9.91
CA ILE A 261 -1.04 -9.71 -9.29
C ILE A 261 -2.42 -9.37 -8.71
N HIS A 262 -3.40 -10.28 -8.85
CA HIS A 262 -4.72 -10.08 -8.23
C HIS A 262 -5.43 -11.39 -7.94
N GLY A 263 -6.27 -11.39 -6.91
CA GLY A 263 -7.17 -12.51 -6.62
C GLY A 263 -8.42 -12.47 -7.51
N GLY A 264 -8.76 -13.58 -8.17
CA GLY A 264 -9.92 -13.65 -9.07
C GLY A 264 -11.28 -13.66 -8.37
N LYS A 265 -11.29 -13.81 -7.04
CA LYS A 265 -12.49 -13.70 -6.17
C LYS A 265 -12.34 -12.56 -5.14
N ASP A 266 -11.54 -11.56 -5.47
CA ASP A 266 -11.38 -10.39 -4.64
C ASP A 266 -12.64 -9.51 -4.73
N SER A 267 -13.36 -9.39 -3.63
CA SER A 267 -14.53 -8.52 -3.48
C SER A 267 -14.21 -7.27 -2.65
N TYR A 268 -13.08 -7.26 -1.94
CA TYR A 268 -12.65 -6.10 -1.15
C TYR A 268 -12.07 -5.02 -2.08
N VAL A 269 -10.98 -5.32 -2.80
CA VAL A 269 -10.57 -4.57 -3.99
C VAL A 269 -11.05 -5.37 -5.21
N PRO A 270 -12.17 -5.00 -5.81
CA PRO A 270 -12.77 -5.84 -6.85
C PRO A 270 -11.81 -6.19 -7.98
N THR A 271 -11.71 -7.48 -8.33
CA THR A 271 -10.78 -7.99 -9.36
C THR A 271 -10.84 -7.20 -10.66
N ARG A 272 -12.01 -6.63 -11.02
CA ARG A 272 -12.16 -5.80 -12.23
C ARG A 272 -11.23 -4.60 -12.27
N MET A 273 -10.70 -4.14 -11.13
CA MET A 273 -9.81 -2.96 -11.06
C MET A 273 -8.41 -3.23 -11.63
N VAL A 274 -7.93 -4.48 -11.62
CA VAL A 274 -6.60 -4.78 -12.16
C VAL A 274 -6.53 -4.62 -13.68
N TYR A 275 -7.64 -4.86 -14.39
CA TYR A 275 -7.63 -4.80 -15.86
C TYR A 275 -7.37 -3.40 -16.41
N PRO A 276 -8.10 -2.34 -16.01
CA PRO A 276 -7.77 -0.99 -16.45
C PRO A 276 -6.39 -0.51 -16.00
N LEU A 277 -5.90 -0.95 -14.83
CA LEU A 277 -4.52 -0.67 -14.38
C LEU A 277 -3.50 -1.30 -15.33
N TYR A 278 -3.68 -2.59 -15.63
CA TYR A 278 -2.83 -3.29 -16.57
C TYR A 278 -2.88 -2.66 -17.97
N ASP A 279 -4.06 -2.38 -18.49
CA ASP A 279 -4.24 -1.82 -19.83
C ASP A 279 -3.57 -0.45 -19.96
N ALA A 280 -3.74 0.40 -18.95
CA ALA A 280 -3.21 1.76 -18.93
C ALA A 280 -1.67 1.81 -18.83
N LYS A 281 -1.04 0.82 -18.19
CA LYS A 281 0.40 0.75 -17.99
C LYS A 281 1.13 0.47 -19.31
N PRO A 282 2.06 1.32 -19.79
CA PRO A 282 2.91 1.01 -20.94
C PRO A 282 3.79 -0.24 -20.67
N ALA A 283 4.13 -0.99 -21.73
CA ALA A 283 5.07 -2.12 -21.62
C ALA A 283 6.45 -1.66 -21.11
N PRO A 284 7.25 -2.51 -20.43
CA PRO A 284 6.98 -3.92 -20.12
C PRO A 284 6.03 -4.10 -18.93
N LYS A 285 5.12 -5.07 -19.03
CA LYS A 285 4.15 -5.42 -17.99
C LYS A 285 3.75 -6.88 -18.06
N GLU A 286 3.38 -7.48 -16.92
CA GLU A 286 2.81 -8.82 -16.81
C GLU A 286 1.60 -8.79 -15.89
N LEU A 287 0.62 -9.67 -16.13
CA LEU A 287 -0.57 -9.84 -15.30
C LEU A 287 -0.73 -11.30 -14.89
N ILE A 288 -0.99 -11.51 -13.59
CA ILE A 288 -1.31 -12.82 -13.02
C ILE A 288 -2.58 -12.69 -12.19
N VAL A 289 -3.60 -13.45 -12.53
CA VAL A 289 -4.84 -13.52 -11.74
C VAL A 289 -5.00 -14.92 -11.16
N PHE A 290 -4.93 -15.04 -9.84
CA PHE A 290 -5.18 -16.28 -9.11
C PHE A 290 -6.68 -16.52 -8.98
N ARG A 291 -7.27 -17.33 -9.84
CA ARG A 291 -8.73 -17.45 -10.08
C ARG A 291 -9.59 -17.66 -8.83
N ASN A 292 -9.09 -18.42 -7.85
CA ASN A 292 -9.87 -18.80 -6.66
C ASN A 292 -9.48 -18.06 -5.39
N THR A 293 -8.72 -16.99 -5.50
CA THR A 293 -8.12 -16.24 -4.40
C THR A 293 -8.91 -14.99 -4.09
N LYS A 294 -9.10 -14.71 -2.80
CA LYS A 294 -9.68 -13.48 -2.26
C LYS A 294 -8.61 -12.39 -2.07
N HIS A 295 -9.03 -11.22 -1.53
CA HIS A 295 -8.16 -10.08 -1.28
C HIS A 295 -6.91 -10.42 -0.47
N ALA A 296 -5.73 -10.00 -0.95
CA ALA A 296 -4.42 -10.17 -0.31
C ALA A 296 -4.11 -11.61 0.12
N ARG A 297 -4.61 -12.61 -0.63
CA ARG A 297 -4.39 -14.02 -0.34
C ARG A 297 -3.58 -14.77 -1.39
N SER A 298 -3.12 -14.09 -2.44
CA SER A 298 -2.37 -14.72 -3.53
C SER A 298 -1.17 -15.52 -3.01
N TYR A 299 -0.38 -14.92 -2.10
CA TYR A 299 0.72 -15.60 -1.43
C TYR A 299 0.23 -16.73 -0.50
N SER A 300 -0.81 -16.48 0.32
CA SER A 300 -1.28 -17.48 1.30
C SER A 300 -1.85 -18.73 0.64
N ASP A 301 -2.61 -18.56 -0.44
CA ASP A 301 -3.32 -19.65 -1.11
C ASP A 301 -2.43 -20.41 -2.08
N TYR A 302 -1.41 -19.73 -2.68
CA TYR A 302 -0.51 -20.30 -3.68
C TYR A 302 0.97 -19.92 -3.42
N PRO A 303 1.55 -20.24 -2.25
CA PRO A 303 2.86 -19.70 -1.85
C PRO A 303 3.99 -20.08 -2.81
N LEU A 304 4.05 -21.31 -3.29
CA LEU A 304 5.09 -21.76 -4.21
C LEU A 304 4.99 -21.11 -5.59
N GLU A 305 3.77 -20.99 -6.10
CA GLU A 305 3.53 -20.38 -7.40
C GLU A 305 3.78 -18.87 -7.35
N TYR A 306 3.30 -18.20 -6.31
CA TYR A 306 3.53 -16.78 -6.07
C TYR A 306 5.03 -16.47 -6.00
N LYS A 307 5.78 -17.19 -5.15
CA LYS A 307 7.25 -17.07 -5.05
C LYS A 307 7.92 -17.27 -6.40
N ARG A 308 7.55 -18.32 -7.14
CA ARG A 308 8.12 -18.60 -8.46
C ARG A 308 7.88 -17.45 -9.45
N MET A 309 6.68 -16.93 -9.49
CA MET A 309 6.27 -15.86 -10.41
C MET A 309 7.00 -14.55 -10.12
N VAL A 310 7.03 -14.13 -8.86
CA VAL A 310 7.75 -12.92 -8.39
C VAL A 310 9.25 -13.07 -8.72
N LYS A 311 9.87 -14.17 -8.32
CA LYS A 311 11.31 -14.44 -8.59
C LYS A 311 11.62 -14.43 -10.09
N ARG A 312 10.79 -15.08 -10.91
CA ARG A 312 10.95 -15.10 -12.37
C ARG A 312 10.89 -13.70 -12.96
N PHE A 313 9.93 -12.89 -12.52
CA PHE A 313 9.77 -11.51 -13.00
C PHE A 313 10.96 -10.66 -12.59
N VAL A 314 11.27 -10.61 -11.30
CA VAL A 314 12.33 -9.75 -10.75
C VAL A 314 13.70 -10.09 -11.36
N ASN A 315 14.06 -11.38 -11.49
CA ASN A 315 15.34 -11.82 -12.04
C ASN A 315 15.55 -11.47 -13.54
N ARG A 316 14.51 -11.00 -14.25
CA ARG A 316 14.71 -10.44 -15.60
C ARG A 316 15.29 -9.04 -15.59
N TYR A 317 15.06 -8.29 -14.54
CA TYR A 317 15.38 -6.88 -14.49
C TYR A 317 16.44 -6.52 -13.43
N ILE A 318 16.68 -7.42 -12.48
CA ILE A 318 17.69 -7.33 -11.43
C ILE A 318 18.62 -8.53 -11.54
N LYS A 319 19.97 -8.28 -11.63
CA LYS A 319 20.97 -9.30 -11.93
C LYS A 319 21.87 -9.61 -10.72
#